data_1dcbbbee66d983dcda2ecbdaff5c958b
#
_entry.id   1dcbbbee66d983dcda2ecbdaff5c958b
#
_cell.length_a   1.000
_cell.length_b   1.000
_cell.length_c   1.000
_cell.angle_alpha   90.00
_cell.angle_beta   90.00
_cell.angle_gamma   90.00
#
_symmetry.space_group_name_H-M   'P 1'
#
loop_
_entity.id
_entity.type
_entity.pdbx_description
1 polymer ?
#
loop_
_entity_poly.entity_id
_entity_poly.type
_entity_poly.pdbx_seq_one_letter_code
_entity_poly.pdbx_strand_id
1 'polypeptide(L)'
;MSERFNTEVLIVGTGISGLLAAIKLSERYSVTILSKSSHNDCSTAWAQGGIAAVIDTKDNINNHIKDTLKNGHEMCDPKSVQQIIKQGKD
;
A
#
# COMPACT_ATOMS: atom_id res chain seq x y z
N MET A 1 16.89 -31.52 7.91
CA MET A 1 16.85 -31.46 6.43
C MET A 1 16.42 -30.04 6.02
N SER A 2 17.17 -29.41 5.19
CA SER A 2 16.83 -28.05 4.70
C SER A 2 16.26 -28.14 3.30
N GLU A 3 15.14 -27.46 3.08
CA GLU A 3 14.55 -27.29 1.77
C GLU A 3 14.95 -25.91 1.21
N ARG A 4 15.16 -25.84 -0.10
CA ARG A 4 15.50 -24.60 -0.78
C ARG A 4 14.52 -24.34 -1.90
N PHE A 5 14.01 -23.12 -1.94
CA PHE A 5 13.18 -22.62 -3.03
C PHE A 5 13.91 -21.47 -3.71
N ASN A 6 13.96 -21.51 -5.03
CA ASN A 6 14.58 -20.45 -5.82
C ASN A 6 13.49 -19.57 -6.41
N THR A 7 13.65 -18.27 -6.23
CA THR A 7 12.75 -17.29 -6.80
C THR A 7 13.55 -16.05 -7.20
N GLU A 8 13.09 -15.33 -8.21
CA GLU A 8 13.73 -14.08 -8.63
C GLU A 8 13.36 -12.92 -7.69
N VAL A 9 12.13 -12.94 -7.20
CA VAL A 9 11.62 -11.91 -6.28
C VAL A 9 10.95 -12.59 -5.10
N LEU A 10 11.34 -12.19 -3.91
CA LEU A 10 10.71 -12.63 -2.67
C LEU A 10 9.97 -11.44 -2.05
N ILE A 11 8.68 -11.60 -1.81
CA ILE A 11 7.86 -10.60 -1.12
C ILE A 11 7.49 -11.13 0.25
N VAL A 12 7.80 -10.37 1.28
CA VAL A 12 7.45 -10.72 2.66
C VAL A 12 6.24 -9.92 3.08
N GLY A 13 5.11 -10.60 3.23
CA GLY A 13 3.84 -10.01 3.61
C GLY A 13 2.77 -10.14 2.54
N THR A 14 1.52 -10.29 2.97
CA THR A 14 0.35 -10.47 2.11
C THR A 14 -0.67 -9.33 2.26
N GLY A 15 -0.24 -8.17 2.70
CA GLY A 15 -1.05 -6.96 2.66
C GLY A 15 -1.23 -6.45 1.22
N ILE A 16 -2.00 -5.40 1.05
CA ILE A 16 -2.32 -4.85 -0.29
C ILE A 16 -1.07 -4.47 -1.08
N SER A 17 -0.07 -3.89 -0.42
CA SER A 17 1.18 -3.47 -1.07
C SER A 17 1.96 -4.66 -1.61
N GLY A 18 2.10 -5.72 -0.81
CA GLY A 18 2.80 -6.95 -1.21
C GLY A 18 2.08 -7.66 -2.34
N LEU A 19 0.75 -7.77 -2.27
CA LEU A 19 -0.05 -8.40 -3.31
C LEU A 19 -0.01 -7.63 -4.62
N LEU A 20 -0.10 -6.30 -4.58
CA LEU A 20 -0.02 -5.46 -5.77
C LEU A 20 1.36 -5.58 -6.43
N ALA A 21 2.43 -5.53 -5.63
CA ALA A 21 3.79 -5.73 -6.12
C ALA A 21 3.96 -7.11 -6.76
N ALA A 22 3.41 -8.16 -6.14
CA ALA A 22 3.45 -9.51 -6.68
C ALA A 22 2.76 -9.61 -8.05
N ILE A 23 1.57 -9.03 -8.17
CA ILE A 23 0.81 -9.03 -9.44
C ILE A 23 1.61 -8.35 -10.55
N LYS A 24 2.15 -7.16 -10.28
CA LYS A 24 2.91 -6.39 -11.27
C LYS A 24 4.22 -7.06 -11.66
N LEU A 25 4.94 -7.60 -10.69
CA LEU A 25 6.24 -8.23 -10.94
C LEU A 25 6.12 -9.62 -11.57
N SER A 26 5.03 -10.34 -11.31
CA SER A 26 4.83 -11.70 -11.85
C SER A 26 4.69 -11.74 -13.37
N GLU A 27 4.47 -10.62 -14.02
CA GLU A 27 4.46 -10.52 -15.48
C GLU A 27 5.84 -10.75 -16.08
N ARG A 28 6.92 -10.48 -15.33
CA ARG A 28 8.31 -10.56 -15.81
C ARG A 28 9.21 -11.48 -15.00
N TYR A 29 8.86 -11.74 -13.76
CA TYR A 29 9.72 -12.47 -12.82
C TYR A 29 8.94 -13.59 -12.15
N SER A 30 9.67 -14.61 -11.70
CA SER A 30 9.11 -15.57 -10.77
C SER A 30 9.02 -14.92 -9.39
N VAL A 31 7.83 -14.90 -8.81
CA VAL A 31 7.57 -14.22 -7.54
C VAL A 31 7.08 -15.23 -6.52
N THR A 32 7.68 -15.17 -5.34
CA THR A 32 7.25 -15.95 -4.19
C THR A 32 6.83 -14.99 -3.08
N ILE A 33 5.68 -15.25 -2.48
CA ILE A 33 5.18 -14.46 -1.35
C ILE A 33 5.32 -15.31 -0.08
N LEU A 34 5.93 -14.72 0.94
CA LEU A 34 6.07 -15.32 2.24
C LEU A 34 5.11 -14.64 3.22
N SER A 35 4.29 -15.44 3.88
CA SER A 35 3.33 -14.95 4.86
C SER A 35 3.56 -15.60 6.22
N LYS A 36 3.33 -14.85 7.28
CA LYS A 36 3.44 -15.34 8.65
C LYS A 36 2.36 -16.38 8.98
N SER A 37 1.16 -16.18 8.43
CA SER A 37 0.02 -17.07 8.62
C SER A 37 -0.84 -17.07 7.36
N SER A 38 -2.14 -17.32 7.45
CA SER A 38 -3.01 -17.24 6.28
C SER A 38 -3.05 -15.81 5.72
N HIS A 39 -3.27 -15.65 4.40
CA HIS A 39 -3.32 -14.35 3.74
C HIS A 39 -4.43 -13.43 4.26
N ASN A 40 -5.41 -13.96 4.98
CA ASN A 40 -6.49 -13.19 5.59
C ASN A 40 -6.10 -12.58 6.95
N ASP A 41 -4.92 -12.92 7.49
CA ASP A 41 -4.47 -12.45 8.78
C ASP A 41 -3.55 -11.23 8.61
N CYS A 42 -4.10 -10.15 8.07
CA CYS A 42 -3.38 -8.89 7.86
C CYS A 42 -4.34 -7.70 8.03
N SER A 43 -3.78 -6.52 8.23
CA SER A 43 -4.55 -5.29 8.42
C SER A 43 -5.47 -4.99 7.24
N THR A 44 -5.04 -5.28 6.02
CA THR A 44 -5.84 -5.06 4.82
C THR A 44 -7.11 -5.89 4.81
N ALA A 45 -7.03 -7.16 5.20
CA ALA A 45 -8.20 -8.05 5.26
C ALA A 45 -9.22 -7.61 6.31
N TRP A 46 -8.77 -6.95 7.37
CA TRP A 46 -9.63 -6.47 8.46
C TRP A 46 -10.04 -5.01 8.32
N ALA A 47 -9.61 -4.34 7.26
CA ALA A 47 -9.97 -2.95 7.02
C ALA A 47 -11.48 -2.82 6.79
N GLN A 48 -12.10 -1.85 7.47
CA GLN A 48 -13.55 -1.60 7.39
C GLN A 48 -13.89 -0.35 6.60
N GLY A 49 -12.93 0.50 6.33
CA GLY A 49 -13.13 1.71 5.56
C GLY A 49 -12.68 1.56 4.12
N GLY A 50 -12.76 2.64 3.39
CA GLY A 50 -12.22 2.74 2.05
C GLY A 50 -10.93 3.53 2.03
N ILE A 51 -10.55 3.93 0.84
CA ILE A 51 -9.42 4.83 0.60
C ILE A 51 -9.97 6.19 0.15
N ALA A 52 -9.51 7.25 0.79
CA ALA A 52 -9.85 8.61 0.38
C ALA A 52 -8.84 9.08 -0.66
N ALA A 53 -9.33 9.54 -1.81
CA ALA A 53 -8.51 10.10 -2.87
C ALA A 53 -9.25 11.23 -3.56
N VAL A 54 -8.49 12.21 -4.07
CA VAL A 54 -9.06 13.31 -4.85
C VAL A 54 -9.23 12.85 -6.29
N ILE A 55 -10.47 12.60 -6.68
CA ILE A 55 -10.83 12.11 -8.03
C ILE A 55 -11.69 13.13 -8.76
N ASP A 56 -12.67 13.74 -8.07
CA ASP A 56 -13.60 14.72 -8.63
C ASP A 56 -12.88 16.03 -8.98
N THR A 57 -13.22 16.62 -10.11
CA THR A 57 -12.72 17.94 -10.52
C THR A 57 -13.12 19.08 -9.59
N LYS A 58 -14.17 18.89 -8.82
CA LYS A 58 -14.62 19.86 -7.81
C LYS A 58 -13.84 19.80 -6.50
N ASP A 59 -13.08 18.74 -6.31
CA ASP A 59 -12.23 18.56 -5.13
C ASP A 59 -10.81 19.07 -5.42
N ASN A 60 -9.98 19.14 -4.39
CA ASN A 60 -8.68 19.79 -4.46
C ASN A 60 -7.65 19.02 -3.64
N ILE A 61 -6.54 18.66 -4.28
CA ILE A 61 -5.44 17.96 -3.61
C ILE A 61 -4.90 18.76 -2.41
N ASN A 62 -4.76 20.07 -2.56
CA ASN A 62 -4.25 20.92 -1.47
C ASN A 62 -5.18 20.93 -0.25
N ASN A 63 -6.48 20.89 -0.45
CA ASN A 63 -7.44 20.79 0.64
C ASN A 63 -7.31 19.46 1.37
N HIS A 64 -7.15 18.37 0.64
CA HIS A 64 -6.94 17.04 1.23
C HIS A 64 -5.62 16.98 2.03
N ILE A 65 -4.55 17.56 1.50
CA ILE A 65 -3.27 17.67 2.21
C ILE A 65 -3.44 18.46 3.51
N LYS A 66 -4.08 19.62 3.45
CA LYS A 66 -4.35 20.46 4.64
C LYS A 66 -5.15 19.72 5.70
N ASP A 67 -6.22 19.04 5.29
CA ASP A 67 -7.07 18.29 6.21
C ASP A 67 -6.30 17.14 6.86
N THR A 68 -5.47 16.45 6.11
CA THR A 68 -4.63 15.37 6.61
C THR A 68 -3.62 15.87 7.64
N LEU A 69 -2.92 16.94 7.33
CA LEU A 69 -1.95 17.55 8.25
C LEU A 69 -2.61 18.07 9.52
N LYS A 70 -3.78 18.72 9.39
CA LYS A 70 -4.55 19.21 10.52
C LYS A 70 -4.99 18.08 11.45
N ASN A 71 -5.56 17.03 10.89
CA ASN A 71 -6.03 15.87 11.67
C ASN A 71 -4.87 15.04 12.24
N GLY A 72 -3.69 15.12 11.67
CA GLY A 72 -2.50 14.45 12.15
C GLY A 72 -1.82 15.11 13.35
N HIS A 73 -2.28 16.28 13.80
CA HIS A 73 -1.79 16.97 15.00
C HIS A 73 -0.25 17.11 15.03
N GLU A 74 0.35 17.56 13.94
CA GLU A 74 1.80 17.76 13.78
C GLU A 74 2.65 16.47 13.80
N MET A 75 2.01 15.30 13.81
CA MET A 75 2.73 14.02 13.78
C MET A 75 3.03 13.53 12.37
N CYS A 76 2.47 14.16 11.34
CA CYS A 76 2.70 13.78 9.96
C CYS A 76 3.97 14.39 9.39
N ASP A 77 4.66 13.64 8.54
CA ASP A 77 5.69 14.17 7.65
C ASP A 77 5.02 14.83 6.42
N PRO A 78 5.11 16.17 6.25
CA PRO A 78 4.43 16.87 5.17
C PRO A 78 4.82 16.39 3.77
N LYS A 79 6.08 16.00 3.55
CA LYS A 79 6.54 15.51 2.25
C LYS A 79 5.89 14.18 1.90
N SER A 80 5.80 13.27 2.86
CA SER A 80 5.15 11.97 2.66
C SER A 80 3.65 12.14 2.40
N VAL A 81 2.97 13.02 3.13
CA VAL A 81 1.56 13.34 2.92
C VAL A 81 1.32 13.87 1.50
N GLN A 82 2.13 14.81 1.05
CA GLN A 82 2.02 15.36 -0.31
C GLN A 82 2.21 14.28 -1.38
N GLN A 83 3.22 13.45 -1.22
CA GLN A 83 3.53 12.39 -2.19
C GLN A 83 2.38 11.38 -2.29
N ILE A 84 1.90 10.90 -1.16
CA ILE A 84 0.83 9.90 -1.12
C ILE A 84 -0.47 10.46 -1.70
N ILE A 85 -0.87 11.66 -1.28
CA ILE A 85 -2.13 12.25 -1.74
C ILE A 85 -2.11 12.59 -3.22
N LYS A 86 -0.99 13.12 -3.74
CA LYS A 86 -0.86 13.42 -5.17
C LYS A 86 -0.96 12.19 -6.06
N GLN A 87 -0.51 11.05 -5.58
CA GLN A 87 -0.54 9.78 -6.32
C GLN A 87 -1.79 8.95 -6.06
N GLY A 88 -2.68 9.41 -5.21
CA GLY A 88 -3.81 8.61 -4.72
C GLY A 88 -4.83 8.20 -5.77
N LYS A 89 -4.88 8.88 -6.92
CA LYS A 89 -5.81 8.51 -8.00
C LYS A 89 -5.21 7.51 -9.01
N ASP A 90 -3.91 7.29 -8.95
CA ASP A 90 -3.20 6.38 -9.87
C ASP A 90 -3.27 4.94 -9.38
#